data_e19fa147f442d9ae96c5ad12a721ded6
#
_entry.id   e19fa147f442d9ae96c5ad12a721ded6
#
_cell.length_a   1.000
_cell.length_b   1.000
_cell.length_c   1.000
_cell.angle_alpha   90.00
_cell.angle_beta   90.00
_cell.angle_gamma   90.00
#
_symmetry.space_group_name_H-M   'P 1'
#
loop_
_entity.id
_entity.type
_entity.pdbx_description
1 polymer ?
#
loop_
_entity_poly.entity_id
_entity_poly.type
_entity_poly.pdbx_seq_one_letter_code
_entity_poly.pdbx_strand_id
1 'polypeptide(L)'
;VKVLGRAGIGEGAVAGFRPWLVVMMLSLAEYGAQGYRPDLAVDMHLSQLARGKGVPVVELESVDGQLSLFSGMPPAEQLRFLEEVVAMIEQGKQAAEVREVVEAWGSADKAGLDAIAQRIEEDKTVSGRFLQKVLLEERNVKMAEKLAQLLAQKNNSVAAVGVLHLVGKTSVPALLRARGMAVERVY
;
A
#
# COMPACT_ATOMS: atom_id res chain seq x y z
N VAL A 1 5.38 -15.40 19.14
CA VAL A 1 4.47 -16.09 20.06
C VAL A 1 3.29 -15.21 20.46
N LYS A 2 3.49 -14.14 21.23
CA LYS A 2 2.41 -13.30 21.78
C LYS A 2 1.55 -12.61 20.71
N VAL A 3 2.18 -12.08 19.65
CA VAL A 3 1.46 -11.40 18.55
C VAL A 3 0.64 -12.39 17.73
N LEU A 4 1.17 -13.57 17.43
CA LEU A 4 0.44 -14.64 16.75
C LEU A 4 -0.81 -15.07 17.56
N GLY A 5 -0.68 -15.24 18.87
CA GLY A 5 -1.82 -15.58 19.73
C GLY A 5 -2.92 -14.53 19.72
N ARG A 6 -2.56 -13.23 19.72
CA ARG A 6 -3.55 -12.13 19.58
C ARG A 6 -4.25 -12.14 18.22
N ALA A 7 -3.53 -12.53 17.17
CA ALA A 7 -4.07 -12.66 15.83
C ALA A 7 -4.89 -13.96 15.62
N GLY A 8 -5.01 -14.83 16.63
CA GLY A 8 -5.66 -16.13 16.49
C GLY A 8 -4.89 -17.12 15.61
N ILE A 9 -3.60 -16.90 15.40
CA ILE A 9 -2.75 -17.71 14.53
C ILE A 9 -1.90 -18.65 15.40
N GLY A 10 -2.05 -19.96 15.21
CA GLY A 10 -1.23 -20.96 15.89
C GLY A 10 0.22 -20.95 15.37
N GLU A 11 1.20 -21.09 16.26
CA GLU A 11 2.61 -21.10 15.89
C GLU A 11 2.94 -22.18 14.85
N GLY A 12 2.37 -23.37 15.01
CA GLY A 12 2.56 -24.46 14.05
C GLY A 12 2.04 -24.14 12.64
N ALA A 13 1.03 -23.26 12.54
CA ALA A 13 0.46 -22.88 11.24
C ALA A 13 1.41 -22.03 10.39
N VAL A 14 2.36 -21.33 10.99
CA VAL A 14 3.30 -20.44 10.30
C VAL A 14 4.74 -20.94 10.25
N ALA A 15 5.05 -22.06 10.90
CA ALA A 15 6.41 -22.57 11.04
C ALA A 15 7.11 -22.86 9.69
N GLY A 16 6.34 -23.16 8.64
CA GLY A 16 6.86 -23.39 7.28
C GLY A 16 6.76 -22.19 6.34
N PHE A 17 6.27 -21.04 6.81
CA PHE A 17 6.06 -19.88 5.97
C PHE A 17 7.31 -19.00 5.90
N ARG A 18 7.46 -18.33 4.76
CA ARG A 18 8.47 -17.27 4.64
C ARG A 18 8.10 -16.09 5.54
N PRO A 19 9.08 -15.40 6.17
CA PRO A 19 8.81 -14.32 7.11
C PRO A 19 7.89 -13.22 6.56
N TRP A 20 8.06 -12.82 5.31
CA TRP A 20 7.20 -11.81 4.67
C TRP A 20 5.71 -12.22 4.64
N LEU A 21 5.41 -13.51 4.47
CA LEU A 21 4.02 -13.99 4.47
C LEU A 21 3.41 -13.90 5.87
N VAL A 22 4.21 -14.20 6.90
CA VAL A 22 3.80 -14.01 8.30
C VAL A 22 3.53 -12.53 8.59
N VAL A 23 4.36 -11.61 8.09
CA VAL A 23 4.10 -10.17 8.18
C VAL A 23 2.75 -9.81 7.58
N MET A 24 2.44 -10.26 6.36
CA MET A 24 1.16 -9.98 5.71
C MET A 24 -0.03 -10.50 6.54
N MET A 25 0.08 -11.73 7.07
CA MET A 25 -0.99 -12.31 7.90
C MET A 25 -1.20 -11.51 9.18
N LEU A 26 -0.13 -11.12 9.87
CA LEU A 26 -0.20 -10.30 11.08
C LEU A 26 -0.78 -8.91 10.81
N SER A 27 -0.36 -8.26 9.72
CA SER A 27 -0.89 -6.95 9.34
C SER A 27 -2.38 -7.00 9.01
N LEU A 28 -2.83 -8.02 8.27
CA LEU A 28 -4.26 -8.20 7.98
C LEU A 28 -5.07 -8.47 9.24
N ALA A 29 -4.55 -9.27 10.17
CA ALA A 29 -5.21 -9.52 11.46
C ALA A 29 -5.31 -8.24 12.30
N GLU A 30 -4.25 -7.42 12.32
CA GLU A 30 -4.23 -6.14 13.03
C GLU A 30 -5.24 -5.15 12.44
N TYR A 31 -5.35 -5.07 11.10
CA TYR A 31 -6.35 -4.23 10.43
C TYR A 31 -7.78 -4.72 10.74
N GLY A 32 -8.01 -6.03 10.68
CA GLY A 32 -9.30 -6.62 11.02
C GLY A 32 -9.71 -6.36 12.48
N ALA A 33 -8.76 -6.40 13.43
CA ALA A 33 -9.00 -6.07 14.82
C ALA A 33 -9.42 -4.61 15.05
N GLN A 34 -9.07 -3.71 14.12
CA GLN A 34 -9.50 -2.30 14.11
C GLN A 34 -10.82 -2.08 13.35
N GLY A 35 -11.44 -3.14 12.83
CA GLY A 35 -12.70 -3.06 12.09
C GLY A 35 -12.54 -2.78 10.59
N TYR A 36 -11.32 -2.72 10.06
CA TYR A 36 -11.11 -2.57 8.62
C TYR A 36 -11.40 -3.88 7.89
N ARG A 37 -12.16 -3.78 6.81
CA ARG A 37 -12.64 -4.91 6.03
C ARG A 37 -12.16 -4.79 4.59
N PRO A 38 -11.30 -5.70 4.10
CA PRO A 38 -10.80 -5.67 2.72
C PRO A 38 -11.91 -5.79 1.66
N ASP A 39 -12.98 -6.50 1.97
CA ASP A 39 -14.15 -6.66 1.08
C ASP A 39 -14.95 -5.37 0.87
N LEU A 40 -14.75 -4.36 1.72
CA LEU A 40 -15.35 -3.03 1.62
C LEU A 40 -14.40 -1.99 1.00
N ALA A 41 -13.26 -2.42 0.46
CA ALA A 41 -12.29 -1.53 -0.13
C ALA A 41 -12.88 -0.77 -1.35
N VAL A 42 -12.55 0.52 -1.46
CA VAL A 42 -13.09 1.42 -2.49
C VAL A 42 -12.75 0.94 -3.90
N ASP A 43 -11.55 0.44 -4.14
CA ASP A 43 -11.10 -0.11 -5.41
C ASP A 43 -11.90 -1.38 -5.81
N MET A 44 -12.22 -2.24 -4.85
CA MET A 44 -13.10 -3.39 -5.07
C MET A 44 -14.50 -2.94 -5.49
N HIS A 45 -15.07 -1.96 -4.80
CA HIS A 45 -16.38 -1.40 -5.13
C HIS A 45 -16.41 -0.77 -6.53
N LEU A 46 -15.41 0.05 -6.86
CA LEU A 46 -15.30 0.67 -8.18
C LEU A 46 -15.14 -0.38 -9.30
N SER A 47 -14.36 -1.42 -9.06
CA SER A 47 -14.19 -2.53 -10.00
C SER A 47 -15.50 -3.29 -10.25
N GLN A 48 -16.28 -3.55 -9.20
CA GLN A 48 -17.60 -4.19 -9.32
C GLN A 48 -18.58 -3.30 -10.08
N LEU A 49 -18.61 -2.00 -9.78
CA LEU A 49 -19.45 -1.03 -10.46
C LEU A 49 -19.14 -0.94 -11.96
N ALA A 50 -17.84 -0.90 -12.31
CA ALA A 50 -17.39 -0.86 -13.69
C ALA A 50 -17.84 -2.12 -14.47
N ARG A 51 -17.61 -3.30 -13.89
CA ARG A 51 -18.03 -4.57 -14.48
C ARG A 51 -19.54 -4.64 -14.66
N GLY A 52 -20.32 -4.21 -13.66
CA GLY A 52 -21.78 -4.17 -13.73
C GLY A 52 -22.33 -3.24 -14.81
N LYS A 53 -21.55 -2.24 -15.22
CA LYS A 53 -21.90 -1.29 -16.31
C LYS A 53 -21.23 -1.63 -17.65
N GLY A 54 -20.52 -2.74 -17.76
CA GLY A 54 -19.78 -3.11 -18.97
C GLY A 54 -18.59 -2.20 -19.29
N VAL A 55 -18.08 -1.43 -18.30
CA VAL A 55 -16.89 -0.59 -18.47
C VAL A 55 -15.65 -1.47 -18.32
N PRO A 56 -14.70 -1.43 -19.28
CA PRO A 56 -13.47 -2.20 -19.19
C PRO A 56 -12.66 -1.85 -17.94
N VAL A 57 -12.20 -2.87 -17.22
CA VAL A 57 -11.29 -2.72 -16.08
C VAL A 57 -9.89 -3.11 -16.52
N VAL A 58 -8.93 -2.20 -16.37
CA VAL A 58 -7.52 -2.42 -16.69
C VAL A 58 -6.74 -2.42 -15.39
N GLU A 59 -6.07 -3.52 -15.08
CA GLU A 59 -5.21 -3.62 -13.91
C GLU A 59 -3.94 -2.80 -14.12
N LEU A 60 -3.59 -1.93 -13.19
CA LEU A 60 -2.32 -1.22 -13.20
C LEU A 60 -1.17 -2.15 -12.83
N GLU A 61 -1.42 -3.13 -11.97
CA GLU A 61 -0.46 -4.13 -11.51
C GLU A 61 -1.16 -5.49 -11.39
N SER A 62 -0.40 -6.57 -11.57
CA SER A 62 -0.91 -7.93 -11.30
C SER A 62 -0.66 -8.33 -9.85
N VAL A 63 -1.48 -9.25 -9.34
CA VAL A 63 -1.29 -9.86 -8.01
C VAL A 63 0.07 -10.54 -7.90
N ASP A 64 0.46 -11.33 -8.91
CA ASP A 64 1.76 -12.01 -8.94
C ASP A 64 2.93 -11.00 -8.91
N GLY A 65 2.79 -9.87 -9.63
CA GLY A 65 3.75 -8.79 -9.58
C GLY A 65 3.91 -8.21 -8.17
N GLN A 66 2.82 -7.98 -7.46
CA GLN A 66 2.85 -7.47 -6.08
C GLN A 66 3.45 -8.49 -5.11
N LEU A 67 3.07 -9.76 -5.19
CA LEU A 67 3.63 -10.82 -4.32
C LEU A 67 5.12 -11.04 -4.57
N SER A 68 5.57 -10.87 -5.82
CA SER A 68 7.00 -11.01 -6.17
C SER A 68 7.89 -9.96 -5.51
N LEU A 69 7.36 -8.77 -5.19
CA LEU A 69 8.10 -7.74 -4.44
C LEU A 69 8.53 -8.24 -3.06
N PHE A 70 7.63 -8.91 -2.36
CA PHE A 70 7.92 -9.47 -1.05
C PHE A 70 8.81 -10.73 -1.13
N SER A 71 8.52 -11.63 -2.07
CA SER A 71 9.28 -12.87 -2.22
C SER A 71 10.69 -12.65 -2.75
N GLY A 72 10.94 -11.54 -3.43
CA GLY A 72 12.26 -11.12 -3.90
C GLY A 72 13.18 -10.54 -2.81
N MET A 73 12.64 -10.22 -1.63
CA MET A 73 13.45 -9.74 -0.51
C MET A 73 14.44 -10.82 -0.02
N PRO A 74 15.72 -10.47 0.21
CA PRO A 74 16.70 -11.42 0.76
C PRO A 74 16.24 -12.05 2.09
N PRO A 75 16.53 -13.32 2.36
CA PRO A 75 16.04 -14.01 3.56
C PRO A 75 16.36 -13.31 4.89
N ALA A 76 17.56 -12.73 5.02
CA ALA A 76 17.95 -11.99 6.20
C ALA A 76 17.13 -10.70 6.39
N GLU A 77 16.79 -10.01 5.29
CA GLU A 77 15.94 -8.83 5.34
C GLU A 77 14.48 -9.18 5.64
N GLN A 78 13.97 -10.32 5.11
CA GLN A 78 12.64 -10.80 5.46
C GLN A 78 12.49 -11.07 6.96
N LEU A 79 13.52 -11.63 7.59
CA LEU A 79 13.51 -11.87 9.04
C LEU A 79 13.51 -10.54 9.81
N ARG A 80 14.38 -9.60 9.42
CA ARG A 80 14.42 -8.27 10.02
C ARG A 80 13.10 -7.52 9.86
N PHE A 81 12.51 -7.59 8.67
CA PHE A 81 11.19 -7.03 8.38
C PHE A 81 10.12 -7.59 9.33
N LEU A 82 10.12 -8.92 9.55
CA LEU A 82 9.20 -9.54 10.51
C LEU A 82 9.45 -9.04 11.94
N GLU A 83 10.71 -8.97 12.40
CA GLU A 83 11.06 -8.49 13.74
C GLU A 83 10.57 -7.04 13.96
N GLU A 84 10.80 -6.15 12.99
CA GLU A 84 10.38 -4.75 13.04
C GLU A 84 8.85 -4.62 13.09
N VAL A 85 8.12 -5.34 12.23
CA VAL A 85 6.65 -5.31 12.21
C VAL A 85 6.06 -5.89 13.50
N VAL A 86 6.60 -6.98 14.02
CA VAL A 86 6.17 -7.53 15.32
C VAL A 86 6.35 -6.51 16.43
N ALA A 87 7.49 -5.81 16.46
CA ALA A 87 7.74 -4.76 17.45
C ALA A 87 6.76 -3.59 17.31
N MET A 88 6.43 -3.17 16.08
CA MET A 88 5.42 -2.13 15.82
C MET A 88 4.03 -2.54 16.31
N ILE A 89 3.62 -3.79 16.06
CA ILE A 89 2.35 -4.33 16.55
C ILE A 89 2.31 -4.37 18.08
N GLU A 90 3.38 -4.85 18.71
CA GLU A 90 3.47 -4.93 20.18
C GLU A 90 3.39 -3.56 20.85
N GLN A 91 3.93 -2.54 20.22
CA GLN A 91 3.91 -1.14 20.67
C GLN A 91 2.63 -0.40 20.28
N GLY A 92 1.73 -0.99 19.51
CA GLY A 92 0.52 -0.35 18.98
C GLY A 92 0.79 0.70 17.88
N LYS A 93 2.02 0.80 17.40
CA LYS A 93 2.42 1.79 16.38
C LYS A 93 1.76 1.52 15.04
N GLN A 94 1.72 0.26 14.59
CA GLN A 94 1.10 -0.09 13.32
C GLN A 94 -0.39 0.32 13.30
N ALA A 95 -1.11 0.05 14.38
CA ALA A 95 -2.50 0.45 14.53
C ALA A 95 -2.69 1.98 14.50
N ALA A 96 -1.78 2.72 15.14
CA ALA A 96 -1.83 4.18 15.16
C ALA A 96 -1.56 4.78 13.76
N GLU A 97 -0.56 4.28 13.04
CA GLU A 97 -0.20 4.72 11.69
C GLU A 97 -1.34 4.47 10.69
N VAL A 98 -1.98 3.31 10.76
CA VAL A 98 -3.13 3.00 9.89
C VAL A 98 -4.29 3.96 10.16
N ARG A 99 -4.62 4.22 11.43
CA ARG A 99 -5.68 5.19 11.77
C ARG A 99 -5.36 6.58 11.25
N GLU A 100 -4.13 7.04 11.43
CA GLU A 100 -3.68 8.35 10.96
C GLU A 100 -3.85 8.48 9.43
N VAL A 101 -3.44 7.47 8.66
CA VAL A 101 -3.63 7.45 7.20
C VAL A 101 -5.11 7.49 6.84
N VAL A 102 -5.95 6.69 7.50
CA VAL A 102 -7.39 6.62 7.20
C VAL A 102 -8.09 7.93 7.58
N GLU A 103 -7.75 8.54 8.70
CA GLU A 103 -8.31 9.82 9.15
C GLU A 103 -7.91 10.96 8.21
N ALA A 104 -6.62 11.06 7.85
CA ALA A 104 -6.14 12.06 6.91
C ALA A 104 -6.75 11.89 5.51
N TRP A 105 -6.92 10.65 5.05
CA TRP A 105 -7.59 10.36 3.78
C TRP A 105 -9.09 10.71 3.86
N GLY A 106 -9.77 10.28 4.91
CA GLY A 106 -11.23 10.49 5.07
C GLY A 106 -11.62 11.95 5.24
N SER A 107 -10.73 12.79 5.78
CA SER A 107 -10.93 14.24 5.93
C SER A 107 -10.33 15.06 4.78
N ALA A 108 -9.73 14.43 3.77
CA ALA A 108 -8.95 15.09 2.70
C ALA A 108 -7.83 16.00 3.23
N ASP A 109 -7.25 15.65 4.39
CA ASP A 109 -6.16 16.42 5.01
C ASP A 109 -4.84 16.24 4.24
N LYS A 110 -4.60 17.19 3.33
CA LYS A 110 -3.35 17.22 2.56
C LYS A 110 -2.11 17.34 3.45
N ALA A 111 -2.15 18.17 4.46
CA ALA A 111 -0.98 18.43 5.31
C ALA A 111 -0.62 17.18 6.13
N GLY A 112 -1.62 16.49 6.68
CA GLY A 112 -1.45 15.21 7.36
C GLY A 112 -0.87 14.14 6.42
N LEU A 113 -1.40 14.00 5.20
CA LEU A 113 -0.89 13.05 4.21
C LEU A 113 0.55 13.38 3.78
N ASP A 114 0.90 14.65 3.59
CA ASP A 114 2.26 15.06 3.26
C ASP A 114 3.24 14.78 4.42
N ALA A 115 2.82 14.98 5.67
CA ALA A 115 3.62 14.64 6.85
C ALA A 115 3.85 13.13 6.99
N ILE A 116 2.85 12.30 6.68
CA ILE A 116 2.99 10.84 6.62
C ILE A 116 4.01 10.45 5.53
N ALA A 117 3.90 11.01 4.33
CA ALA A 117 4.83 10.74 3.25
C ALA A 117 6.27 11.12 3.62
N GLN A 118 6.46 12.26 4.29
CA GLN A 118 7.77 12.68 4.77
C GLN A 118 8.35 11.68 5.80
N ARG A 119 7.57 11.21 6.76
CA ARG A 119 8.04 10.21 7.73
C ARG A 119 8.45 8.90 7.05
N ILE A 120 7.71 8.48 6.03
CA ILE A 120 8.09 7.29 5.24
C ILE A 120 9.43 7.52 4.52
N GLU A 121 9.67 8.70 3.94
CA GLU A 121 10.94 9.04 3.30
C GLU A 121 12.13 9.07 4.29
N GLU A 122 11.88 9.44 5.54
CA GLU A 122 12.89 9.55 6.60
C GLU A 122 13.17 8.23 7.32
N ASP A 123 12.29 7.24 7.21
CA ASP A 123 12.44 5.95 7.89
C ASP A 123 13.60 5.13 7.29
N LYS A 124 14.59 4.82 8.13
CA LYS A 124 15.82 4.08 7.75
C LYS A 124 15.79 2.62 8.19
N THR A 125 14.70 2.15 8.76
CA THR A 125 14.50 0.72 9.08
C THR A 125 14.44 -0.12 7.81
N VAL A 126 14.51 -1.43 7.93
CA VAL A 126 14.35 -2.33 6.76
C VAL A 126 12.92 -2.24 6.24
N SER A 127 11.94 -2.25 7.14
CA SER A 127 10.52 -2.11 6.80
C SER A 127 10.21 -0.76 6.14
N GLY A 128 10.73 0.35 6.68
CA GLY A 128 10.55 1.69 6.12
C GLY A 128 11.16 1.84 4.73
N ARG A 129 12.41 1.38 4.54
CA ARG A 129 13.05 1.39 3.21
C ARG A 129 12.33 0.51 2.19
N PHE A 130 11.82 -0.65 2.62
CA PHE A 130 11.04 -1.51 1.74
C PHE A 130 9.72 -0.83 1.35
N LEU A 131 9.01 -0.24 2.30
CA LEU A 131 7.80 0.54 2.02
C LEU A 131 8.10 1.69 1.05
N GLN A 132 9.10 2.52 1.35
CA GLN A 132 9.43 3.69 0.53
C GLN A 132 9.87 3.29 -0.88
N LYS A 133 10.90 2.45 -1.01
CA LYS A 133 11.53 2.17 -2.32
C LYS A 133 10.72 1.20 -3.14
N VAL A 134 10.36 0.06 -2.54
CA VAL A 134 9.79 -1.06 -3.29
C VAL A 134 8.27 -0.92 -3.39
N LEU A 135 7.58 -0.65 -2.28
CA LEU A 135 6.12 -0.60 -2.29
C LEU A 135 5.55 0.73 -2.79
N LEU A 136 6.31 1.82 -2.76
CA LEU A 136 5.85 3.13 -3.28
C LEU A 136 6.64 3.55 -4.53
N GLU A 137 7.92 3.91 -4.43
CA GLU A 137 8.65 4.55 -5.53
C GLU A 137 8.68 3.71 -6.81
N GLU A 138 9.11 2.45 -6.75
CA GLU A 138 9.21 1.58 -7.95
C GLU A 138 7.84 1.30 -8.57
N ARG A 139 6.80 1.15 -7.74
CA ARG A 139 5.44 0.96 -8.22
C ARG A 139 4.87 2.24 -8.81
N ASN A 140 5.13 3.40 -8.18
CA ASN A 140 4.70 4.71 -8.69
C ASN A 140 5.22 4.97 -10.10
N VAL A 141 6.48 4.61 -10.38
CA VAL A 141 7.05 4.74 -11.74
C VAL A 141 6.25 3.92 -12.75
N LYS A 142 6.01 2.63 -12.45
CA LYS A 142 5.25 1.73 -13.34
C LYS A 142 3.80 2.18 -13.51
N MET A 143 3.14 2.59 -12.42
CA MET A 143 1.78 3.13 -12.47
C MET A 143 1.69 4.40 -13.31
N ALA A 144 2.62 5.34 -13.11
CA ALA A 144 2.65 6.60 -13.87
C ALA A 144 2.91 6.35 -15.37
N GLU A 145 3.76 5.41 -15.73
CA GLU A 145 3.98 5.01 -17.12
C GLU A 145 2.72 4.45 -17.77
N LYS A 146 2.06 3.52 -17.09
CA LYS A 146 0.83 2.91 -17.60
C LYS A 146 -0.32 3.90 -17.70
N LEU A 147 -0.46 4.78 -16.72
CA LEU A 147 -1.44 5.88 -16.76
C LEU A 147 -1.16 6.87 -17.88
N ALA A 148 0.10 7.23 -18.12
CA ALA A 148 0.46 8.09 -19.24
C ALA A 148 0.10 7.47 -20.60
N GLN A 149 0.30 6.16 -20.77
CA GLN A 149 -0.11 5.44 -21.98
C GLN A 149 -1.64 5.42 -22.14
N LEU A 150 -2.40 5.22 -21.06
CA LEU A 150 -3.86 5.25 -21.11
C LEU A 150 -4.40 6.63 -21.43
N LEU A 151 -3.82 7.69 -20.85
CA LEU A 151 -4.20 9.08 -21.13
C LEU A 151 -3.94 9.48 -22.60
N ALA A 152 -2.88 8.94 -23.21
CA ALA A 152 -2.58 9.19 -24.62
C ALA A 152 -3.66 8.65 -25.57
N GLN A 153 -4.49 7.70 -25.13
CA GLN A 153 -5.61 7.16 -25.93
C GLN A 153 -6.82 8.09 -25.98
N LYS A 154 -6.79 9.24 -25.29
CA LYS A 154 -7.85 10.27 -25.23
C LYS A 154 -9.22 9.74 -24.79
N ASN A 155 -9.25 8.65 -24.02
CA ASN A 155 -10.47 8.12 -23.41
C ASN A 155 -10.61 8.67 -21.99
N ASN A 156 -11.83 8.96 -21.57
CA ASN A 156 -12.10 9.26 -20.17
C ASN A 156 -11.88 8.01 -19.34
N SER A 157 -11.05 8.11 -18.31
CA SER A 157 -10.68 6.99 -17.45
C SER A 157 -10.72 7.43 -15.99
N VAL A 158 -11.02 6.48 -15.10
CA VAL A 158 -10.88 6.62 -13.66
C VAL A 158 -9.81 5.64 -13.21
N ALA A 159 -8.81 6.12 -12.47
CA ALA A 159 -7.80 5.28 -11.85
C ALA A 159 -7.98 5.31 -10.32
N ALA A 160 -8.02 4.14 -9.69
CA ALA A 160 -8.05 3.98 -8.25
C ALA A 160 -6.73 3.38 -7.76
N VAL A 161 -6.06 4.08 -6.87
CA VAL A 161 -4.80 3.63 -6.25
C VAL A 161 -4.81 3.99 -4.77
N GLY A 162 -4.03 3.29 -3.96
CA GLY A 162 -3.89 3.62 -2.55
C GLY A 162 -3.37 5.05 -2.34
N VAL A 163 -3.88 5.74 -1.31
CA VAL A 163 -3.61 7.17 -1.08
C VAL A 163 -2.12 7.50 -0.95
N LEU A 164 -1.30 6.61 -0.43
CA LEU A 164 0.15 6.81 -0.32
C LEU A 164 0.86 6.87 -1.68
N HIS A 165 0.25 6.38 -2.76
CA HIS A 165 0.75 6.56 -4.12
C HIS A 165 0.47 7.97 -4.68
N LEU A 166 -0.38 8.75 -4.01
CA LEU A 166 -0.83 10.07 -4.46
C LEU A 166 -0.11 11.23 -3.76
N VAL A 167 0.71 10.96 -2.73
CA VAL A 167 1.39 11.95 -1.91
C VAL A 167 2.91 11.75 -1.89
N GLY A 168 3.66 12.80 -1.52
CA GLY A 168 5.12 12.77 -1.52
C GLY A 168 5.75 13.11 -2.89
N LYS A 169 7.07 13.22 -2.89
CA LYS A 169 7.86 13.71 -4.05
C LYS A 169 7.88 12.75 -5.23
N THR A 170 7.81 11.45 -4.96
CA THR A 170 7.83 10.37 -5.95
C THR A 170 6.45 9.80 -6.24
N SER A 171 5.39 10.54 -5.89
CA SER A 171 4.00 10.14 -6.10
C SER A 171 3.63 10.07 -7.58
N VAL A 172 2.60 9.28 -7.89
CA VAL A 172 2.07 9.16 -9.26
C VAL A 172 1.72 10.53 -9.86
N PRO A 173 1.02 11.46 -9.16
CA PRO A 173 0.78 12.81 -9.67
C PRO A 173 2.06 13.60 -9.93
N ALA A 174 3.07 13.49 -9.06
CA ALA A 174 4.36 14.18 -9.27
C ALA A 174 5.08 13.65 -10.51
N LEU A 175 5.09 12.33 -10.71
CA LEU A 175 5.70 11.69 -11.87
C LEU A 175 4.98 12.00 -13.18
N LEU A 176 3.66 12.15 -13.15
CA LEU A 176 2.88 12.58 -14.33
C LEU A 176 3.17 14.05 -14.68
N ARG A 177 3.26 14.95 -13.68
CA ARG A 177 3.68 16.35 -13.90
C ARG A 177 5.10 16.44 -14.49
N ALA A 178 6.03 15.62 -14.01
CA ALA A 178 7.40 15.56 -14.54
C ALA A 178 7.44 15.11 -16.02
N ARG A 179 6.39 14.42 -16.50
CA ARG A 179 6.21 14.06 -17.92
C ARG A 179 5.46 15.15 -18.72
N GLY A 180 5.25 16.33 -18.17
CA GLY A 180 4.57 17.46 -18.83
C GLY A 180 3.04 17.36 -18.83
N MET A 181 2.44 16.47 -18.04
CA MET A 181 0.99 16.36 -17.95
C MET A 181 0.43 17.39 -16.96
N ALA A 182 -0.69 18.00 -17.30
CA ALA A 182 -1.44 18.82 -16.37
C ALA A 182 -2.14 17.93 -15.34
N VAL A 183 -1.79 18.09 -14.07
CA VAL A 183 -2.38 17.34 -12.96
C VAL A 183 -2.84 18.32 -11.90
N GLU A 184 -4.14 18.37 -11.68
CA GLU A 184 -4.77 19.22 -10.69
C GLU A 184 -5.30 18.38 -9.52
N ARG A 185 -5.21 18.91 -8.31
CA ARG A 185 -5.89 18.36 -7.13
C ARG A 185 -7.23 19.10 -6.96
N VAL A 186 -8.31 18.34 -6.86
CA VAL A 186 -9.66 18.90 -6.83
C VAL A 186 -10.15 19.17 -5.41
N TYR A 187 -9.54 18.54 -4.39
CA TYR A 187 -9.88 18.71 -2.95
C TYR A 187 -8.68 18.41 -2.05
#